data_f1e6b8e94ca5ffc38900945c1174a97a
#
_entry.id   f1e6b8e94ca5ffc38900945c1174a97a
#
_cell.length_a   1.000
_cell.length_b   1.000
_cell.length_c   1.000
_cell.angle_alpha   90.00
_cell.angle_beta   90.00
_cell.angle_gamma   90.00
#
_symmetry.space_group_name_H-M   'P 1'
#
loop_
_entity.id
_entity.type
_entity.pdbx_description
1 polymer ?
#
loop_
_entity_poly.entity_id
_entity_poly.type
_entity_poly.pdbx_seq_one_letter_code
_entity_poly.pdbx_strand_id
1 'polypeptide(L)'
;LLDGKADDITDSIRLLSELLCKHYGKKTIILIDEYDVPLDKAFQKGYYDEMVELMRGLLGQVLKTNDFLQFAVLTGCLRISKESIFTGLNNFEVLSILNVQYDECFGFTDTEVKKILSDYNLSDHYLQIREWYDGYRFGNTDIYCPWDVIRYCKSLCADPDALPEDFWSNSSGNEIVRRFIDKADIQTKNEIERLISGECIEKEIVEELTYNELDKSIENLWSVLFTTGYLTQQGRTQNGKYLLSIPNTEIRNLFTKKIKEWLSLIHISEPTRPRLIS
;
A
#
# COMPACT_ATOMS: atom_id res chain seq x y z
N LEU A 1 32.94 -2.95 -14.74
CA LEU A 1 31.61 -2.64 -14.17
C LEU A 1 30.89 -1.43 -14.79
N LEU A 2 31.54 -0.66 -15.69
CA LEU A 2 30.97 0.59 -16.25
C LEU A 2 30.60 0.51 -17.75
N ASP A 3 30.80 -0.62 -18.39
CA ASP A 3 30.40 -0.83 -19.81
C ASP A 3 29.06 -1.59 -19.95
N GLY A 4 28.28 -1.59 -18.90
CA GLY A 4 26.90 -2.02 -18.65
C GLY A 4 26.15 -2.74 -19.76
N LYS A 5 26.47 -4.01 -20.03
CA LYS A 5 25.53 -4.91 -20.71
C LYS A 5 24.43 -5.31 -19.73
N ALA A 6 23.22 -5.57 -20.19
CA ALA A 6 22.10 -5.97 -19.34
C ALA A 6 22.44 -7.18 -18.43
N ASP A 7 23.26 -8.12 -18.91
CA ASP A 7 23.75 -9.27 -18.16
C ASP A 7 24.62 -8.86 -16.94
N ASP A 8 25.40 -7.77 -17.04
CA ASP A 8 26.22 -7.25 -15.93
C ASP A 8 25.35 -6.67 -14.81
N ILE A 9 24.19 -6.08 -15.15
CA ILE A 9 23.26 -5.51 -14.17
C ILE A 9 22.55 -6.62 -13.39
N THR A 10 22.08 -7.65 -14.07
CA THR A 10 21.34 -8.75 -13.42
C THR A 10 22.20 -9.55 -12.45
N ASP A 11 23.52 -9.64 -12.66
CA ASP A 11 24.46 -10.34 -11.77
C ASP A 11 25.07 -9.43 -10.68
N SER A 12 24.84 -8.13 -10.74
CA SER A 12 25.54 -7.12 -9.92
C SER A 12 25.39 -7.34 -8.41
N ILE A 13 24.15 -7.63 -7.92
CA ILE A 13 23.90 -7.83 -6.49
C ILE A 13 24.47 -9.18 -6.02
N ARG A 14 24.41 -10.22 -6.84
CA ARG A 14 25.05 -11.52 -6.53
C ARG A 14 26.56 -11.36 -6.40
N LEU A 15 27.19 -10.64 -7.34
CA LEU A 15 28.63 -10.35 -7.29
C LEU A 15 28.99 -9.53 -6.05
N LEU A 16 28.19 -8.52 -5.72
CA LEU A 16 28.40 -7.74 -4.49
C LEU A 16 28.33 -8.64 -3.25
N SER A 17 27.33 -9.55 -3.20
CA SER A 17 27.20 -10.52 -2.11
C SER A 17 28.46 -11.42 -1.97
N GLU A 18 29.01 -11.87 -3.09
CA GLU A 18 30.23 -12.66 -3.13
C GLU A 18 31.43 -11.88 -2.58
N LEU A 19 31.62 -10.63 -3.04
CA LEU A 19 32.72 -9.77 -2.60
C LEU A 19 32.65 -9.45 -1.10
N LEU A 20 31.45 -9.13 -0.61
CA LEU A 20 31.21 -8.87 0.82
C LEU A 20 31.48 -10.12 1.66
N CYS A 21 31.00 -11.28 1.21
CA CYS A 21 31.25 -12.56 1.89
C CYS A 21 32.74 -12.89 1.96
N LYS A 22 33.47 -12.70 0.87
CA LYS A 22 34.94 -12.91 0.84
C LYS A 22 35.68 -11.94 1.75
N HIS A 23 35.23 -10.69 1.84
CA HIS A 23 35.87 -9.65 2.66
C HIS A 23 35.59 -9.85 4.16
N TYR A 24 34.33 -10.09 4.53
CA TYR A 24 33.92 -10.18 5.94
C TYR A 24 33.86 -11.60 6.50
N GLY A 25 34.01 -12.63 5.67
CA GLY A 25 33.90 -14.03 6.09
C GLY A 25 32.49 -14.46 6.56
N LYS A 26 31.45 -13.70 6.17
CA LYS A 26 30.05 -13.95 6.55
C LYS A 26 29.15 -13.81 5.33
N LYS A 27 28.10 -14.65 5.27
CA LYS A 27 27.08 -14.53 4.24
C LYS A 27 26.32 -13.21 4.36
N THR A 28 25.80 -12.73 3.25
CA THR A 28 25.09 -11.44 3.16
C THR A 28 23.61 -11.59 3.50
N ILE A 29 23.03 -10.54 4.05
CA ILE A 29 21.60 -10.33 4.16
C ILE A 29 21.21 -9.31 3.12
N ILE A 30 20.14 -9.57 2.37
CA ILE A 30 19.65 -8.67 1.31
C ILE A 30 18.27 -8.15 1.72
N LEU A 31 18.15 -6.84 1.80
CA LEU A 31 16.91 -6.15 2.11
C LEU A 31 16.53 -5.29 0.91
N ILE A 32 15.37 -5.53 0.32
CA ILE A 32 14.83 -4.78 -0.83
C ILE A 32 13.49 -4.20 -0.41
N ASP A 33 13.45 -2.89 -0.30
CA ASP A 33 12.22 -2.16 0.01
C ASP A 33 11.56 -1.68 -1.27
N GLU A 34 10.23 -1.70 -1.32
CA GLU A 34 9.41 -1.23 -2.44
C GLU A 34 9.83 -1.86 -3.79
N TYR A 35 9.99 -3.20 -3.85
CA TYR A 35 10.41 -3.90 -5.07
C TYR A 35 9.46 -3.69 -6.26
N ASP A 36 8.23 -3.29 -6.03
CA ASP A 36 7.19 -3.05 -7.02
C ASP A 36 7.22 -1.64 -7.63
N VAL A 37 7.87 -0.66 -6.99
CA VAL A 37 7.95 0.73 -7.50
C VAL A 37 8.58 0.84 -8.90
N PRO A 38 9.68 0.15 -9.25
CA PRO A 38 10.20 0.18 -10.61
C PRO A 38 9.21 -0.33 -11.65
N LEU A 39 8.39 -1.32 -11.29
CA LEU A 39 7.37 -1.92 -12.14
C LEU A 39 6.20 -0.97 -12.37
N ASP A 40 5.73 -0.29 -11.32
CA ASP A 40 4.70 0.73 -11.42
C ASP A 40 5.13 1.86 -12.37
N LYS A 41 6.33 2.39 -12.19
CA LYS A 41 6.90 3.43 -13.06
C LYS A 41 7.07 2.96 -14.51
N ALA A 42 7.48 1.72 -14.71
CA ALA A 42 7.64 1.15 -16.04
C ALA A 42 6.29 0.96 -16.74
N PHE A 43 5.26 0.52 -15.99
CA PHE A 43 3.89 0.41 -16.50
C PHE A 43 3.35 1.77 -16.96
N GLN A 44 3.51 2.80 -16.13
CA GLN A 44 3.08 4.17 -16.48
C GLN A 44 3.79 4.74 -17.71
N LYS A 45 5.04 4.31 -17.98
CA LYS A 45 5.87 4.81 -19.08
C LYS A 45 5.91 3.89 -20.30
N GLY A 46 5.24 2.73 -20.28
CA GLY A 46 5.08 1.83 -21.41
C GLY A 46 6.28 0.92 -21.72
N TYR A 47 7.17 0.65 -20.75
CA TYR A 47 8.27 -0.32 -20.87
C TYR A 47 8.21 -1.40 -19.78
N TYR A 48 7.00 -1.83 -19.46
CA TYR A 48 6.72 -2.76 -18.37
C TYR A 48 7.37 -4.13 -18.55
N ASP A 49 7.25 -4.71 -19.75
CA ASP A 49 7.75 -6.05 -20.05
C ASP A 49 9.28 -6.12 -19.92
N GLU A 50 9.99 -5.10 -20.37
CA GLU A 50 11.46 -5.00 -20.26
C GLU A 50 11.88 -4.90 -18.78
N MET A 51 11.12 -4.15 -17.97
CA MET A 51 11.38 -4.05 -16.53
C MET A 51 11.12 -5.36 -15.82
N VAL A 52 10.06 -6.09 -16.18
CA VAL A 52 9.77 -7.43 -15.64
C VAL A 52 10.90 -8.40 -15.93
N GLU A 53 11.45 -8.40 -17.17
CA GLU A 53 12.58 -9.25 -17.54
C GLU A 53 13.83 -8.90 -16.74
N LEU A 54 14.16 -7.61 -16.60
CA LEU A 54 15.29 -7.14 -15.82
C LEU A 54 15.18 -7.56 -14.34
N MET A 55 14.01 -7.32 -13.73
CA MET A 55 13.77 -7.67 -12.33
C MET A 55 13.79 -9.17 -12.09
N ARG A 56 13.26 -9.96 -13.02
CA ARG A 56 13.34 -11.44 -12.97
C ARG A 56 14.78 -11.92 -13.01
N GLY A 57 15.59 -11.37 -13.93
CA GLY A 57 17.00 -11.68 -14.02
C GLY A 57 17.75 -11.36 -12.74
N LEU A 58 17.60 -10.12 -12.24
CA LEU A 58 18.25 -9.62 -11.04
C LEU A 58 17.89 -10.48 -9.80
N LEU A 59 16.57 -10.64 -9.52
CA LEU A 59 16.11 -11.38 -8.35
C LEU A 59 16.40 -12.88 -8.47
N GLY A 60 16.33 -13.44 -9.69
CA GLY A 60 16.67 -14.82 -9.94
C GLY A 60 18.12 -15.15 -9.58
N GLN A 61 19.06 -14.32 -10.01
CA GLN A 61 20.51 -14.49 -9.69
C GLN A 61 20.80 -14.30 -8.20
N VAL A 62 20.11 -13.37 -7.58
CA VAL A 62 20.35 -13.00 -6.17
C VAL A 62 19.76 -14.02 -5.21
N LEU A 63 18.57 -14.55 -5.49
CA LEU A 63 17.76 -15.29 -4.53
C LEU A 63 17.76 -16.80 -4.74
N LYS A 64 18.00 -17.29 -5.98
CA LYS A 64 17.88 -18.71 -6.30
C LYS A 64 19.20 -19.51 -6.15
N THR A 65 20.29 -18.96 -6.61
CA THR A 65 21.59 -19.68 -6.75
C THR A 65 22.74 -18.88 -6.16
N ASN A 66 22.51 -18.17 -5.09
CA ASN A 66 23.51 -17.34 -4.44
C ASN A 66 24.02 -18.02 -3.15
N ASP A 67 25.15 -18.72 -3.25
CA ASP A 67 25.79 -19.41 -2.12
C ASP A 67 26.26 -18.46 -1.02
N PHE A 68 26.38 -17.17 -1.33
CA PHE A 68 26.81 -16.11 -0.42
C PHE A 68 25.65 -15.43 0.32
N LEU A 69 24.41 -15.79 -0.03
CA LEU A 69 23.20 -15.28 0.63
C LEU A 69 22.90 -16.06 1.90
N GLN A 70 22.60 -15.36 2.99
CA GLN A 70 22.07 -15.93 4.22
C GLN A 70 20.55 -15.98 4.21
N PHE A 71 19.93 -14.83 4.01
CA PHE A 71 18.50 -14.68 3.75
C PHE A 71 18.23 -13.33 3.08
N ALA A 72 17.01 -13.16 2.56
CA ALA A 72 16.55 -11.91 1.98
C ALA A 72 15.14 -11.58 2.46
N VAL A 73 14.84 -10.28 2.55
CA VAL A 73 13.48 -9.75 2.79
C VAL A 73 13.18 -8.74 1.68
N LEU A 74 12.03 -8.92 1.05
CA LEU A 74 11.51 -8.01 0.04
C LEU A 74 10.17 -7.45 0.53
N THR A 75 9.98 -6.13 0.41
CA THR A 75 8.71 -5.47 0.72
C THR A 75 8.14 -4.80 -0.52
N GLY A 76 6.82 -4.63 -0.57
CA GLY A 76 6.12 -3.94 -1.64
C GLY A 76 4.64 -3.77 -1.30
N CYS A 77 3.97 -2.83 -1.96
CA CYS A 77 2.55 -2.58 -1.78
C CYS A 77 1.67 -3.58 -2.53
N LEU A 78 2.12 -4.04 -3.70
CA LEU A 78 1.38 -4.97 -4.54
C LEU A 78 2.11 -6.32 -4.63
N ARG A 79 1.35 -7.40 -4.42
CA ARG A 79 1.86 -8.75 -4.65
C ARG A 79 1.83 -9.08 -6.13
N ILE A 80 2.92 -8.77 -6.83
CA ILE A 80 3.05 -9.01 -8.28
C ILE A 80 3.57 -10.44 -8.54
N SER A 81 2.92 -11.43 -7.94
CA SER A 81 3.37 -12.83 -8.04
C SER A 81 3.07 -13.49 -9.37
N LYS A 82 2.01 -13.07 -10.06
CA LYS A 82 1.63 -13.63 -11.36
C LYS A 82 2.51 -13.17 -12.53
N GLU A 83 3.25 -12.09 -12.38
CA GLU A 83 4.08 -11.50 -13.44
C GLU A 83 5.43 -12.20 -13.62
N SER A 84 5.51 -13.48 -13.30
CA SER A 84 6.71 -14.30 -13.55
C SER A 84 8.06 -13.79 -12.98
N ILE A 85 8.08 -12.66 -12.25
CA ILE A 85 9.29 -12.14 -11.61
C ILE A 85 9.84 -13.14 -10.61
N PHE A 86 8.95 -13.78 -9.87
CA PHE A 86 9.27 -14.84 -8.91
C PHE A 86 9.12 -16.25 -9.48
N THR A 87 8.91 -16.40 -10.80
CA THR A 87 8.81 -17.72 -11.43
C THR A 87 10.10 -18.51 -11.24
N GLY A 88 9.97 -19.68 -10.65
CA GLY A 88 11.12 -20.55 -10.34
C GLY A 88 11.83 -20.23 -9.03
N LEU A 89 11.35 -19.28 -8.25
CA LEU A 89 11.78 -19.04 -6.87
C LEU A 89 10.81 -19.74 -5.93
N ASN A 90 11.11 -20.97 -5.54
CA ASN A 90 10.22 -21.83 -4.74
C ASN A 90 10.45 -21.68 -3.22
N ASN A 91 11.39 -20.83 -2.80
CA ASN A 91 11.85 -20.72 -1.42
C ASN A 91 11.34 -19.48 -0.70
N PHE A 92 10.28 -18.83 -1.24
CA PHE A 92 9.67 -17.66 -0.61
C PHE A 92 8.52 -18.07 0.30
N GLU A 93 8.52 -17.50 1.48
CA GLU A 93 7.31 -17.30 2.26
C GLU A 93 6.76 -15.92 1.92
N VAL A 94 5.53 -15.85 1.43
CA VAL A 94 4.88 -14.59 1.07
C VAL A 94 3.84 -14.28 2.12
N LEU A 95 3.99 -13.12 2.76
CA LEU A 95 3.10 -12.63 3.80
C LEU A 95 2.43 -11.34 3.31
N SER A 96 1.17 -11.18 3.66
CA SER A 96 0.37 -9.99 3.37
C SER A 96 -0.26 -9.45 4.66
N ILE A 97 -0.92 -8.32 4.56
CA ILE A 97 -1.69 -7.73 5.65
C ILE A 97 -2.84 -8.64 6.15
N LEU A 98 -3.13 -9.74 5.46
CA LEU A 98 -4.14 -10.73 5.85
C LEU A 98 -3.57 -11.88 6.69
N ASN A 99 -2.24 -12.00 6.78
CA ASN A 99 -1.58 -13.05 7.56
C ASN A 99 -1.47 -12.60 9.03
N VAL A 100 -1.58 -13.58 9.94
CA VAL A 100 -1.41 -13.35 11.39
C VAL A 100 0.09 -13.29 11.77
N GLN A 101 0.92 -13.96 10.98
CA GLN A 101 2.36 -13.96 11.21
C GLN A 101 2.93 -12.57 10.94
N TYR A 102 3.61 -11.99 11.93
CA TYR A 102 4.18 -10.64 11.91
C TYR A 102 3.17 -9.49 11.76
N ASP A 103 1.90 -9.70 12.09
CA ASP A 103 0.83 -8.71 11.93
C ASP A 103 1.00 -7.46 12.83
N GLU A 104 1.83 -7.53 13.86
CA GLU A 104 2.21 -6.40 14.72
C GLU A 104 3.52 -5.69 14.31
N CYS A 105 4.22 -6.18 13.26
CA CYS A 105 5.57 -5.70 12.94
C CYS A 105 5.59 -4.49 11.98
N PHE A 106 4.49 -4.22 11.27
CA PHE A 106 4.43 -3.20 10.22
C PHE A 106 3.51 -2.02 10.54
N GLY A 107 3.38 -1.71 11.80
CA GLY A 107 2.62 -0.58 12.33
C GLY A 107 2.92 -0.40 13.80
N PHE A 108 2.32 0.61 14.44
CA PHE A 108 2.36 0.71 15.90
C PHE A 108 1.14 0.06 16.51
N THR A 109 1.36 -0.79 17.51
CA THR A 109 0.30 -1.32 18.35
C THR A 109 -0.20 -0.24 19.31
N ASP A 110 -1.41 -0.42 19.84
CA ASP A 110 -1.99 0.51 20.83
C ASP A 110 -1.08 0.68 22.08
N THR A 111 -0.42 -0.39 22.49
CA THR A 111 0.53 -0.35 23.62
C THR A 111 1.75 0.53 23.30
N GLU A 112 2.28 0.44 22.08
CA GLU A 112 3.43 1.26 21.66
C GLU A 112 3.04 2.72 21.51
N VAL A 113 1.87 3.03 20.96
CA VAL A 113 1.35 4.40 20.88
C VAL A 113 1.20 5.00 22.27
N LYS A 114 0.57 4.30 23.20
CA LYS A 114 0.45 4.76 24.60
C LYS A 114 1.81 4.99 25.25
N LYS A 115 2.79 4.14 24.97
CA LYS A 115 4.14 4.31 25.46
C LYS A 115 4.80 5.56 24.88
N ILE A 116 4.73 5.77 23.56
CA ILE A 116 5.24 6.98 22.90
C ILE A 116 4.63 8.23 23.54
N LEU A 117 3.31 8.26 23.68
CA LEU A 117 2.61 9.41 24.29
C LEU A 117 3.04 9.67 25.74
N SER A 118 3.22 8.61 26.52
CA SER A 118 3.74 8.73 27.90
C SER A 118 5.17 9.27 27.93
N ASP A 119 6.05 8.76 27.07
CA ASP A 119 7.47 9.17 27.03
C ASP A 119 7.63 10.65 26.65
N TYR A 120 6.69 11.22 25.90
CA TYR A 120 6.68 12.63 25.46
C TYR A 120 5.70 13.52 26.25
N ASN A 121 5.04 13.02 27.31
CA ASN A 121 4.01 13.73 28.09
C ASN A 121 2.81 14.19 27.25
N LEU A 122 2.39 13.39 26.28
CA LEU A 122 1.29 13.68 25.35
C LEU A 122 0.06 12.77 25.59
N SER A 123 -0.06 12.12 26.76
CA SER A 123 -1.10 11.11 27.04
C SER A 123 -2.52 11.65 26.90
N ASP A 124 -2.73 12.95 27.10
CA ASP A 124 -4.05 13.59 26.97
C ASP A 124 -4.56 13.59 25.51
N HIS A 125 -3.67 13.46 24.53
CA HIS A 125 -4.02 13.42 23.10
C HIS A 125 -4.33 12.01 22.58
N TYR A 126 -4.32 10.97 23.43
CA TYR A 126 -4.54 9.58 23.01
C TYR A 126 -5.83 9.36 22.22
N LEU A 127 -6.96 9.89 22.70
CA LEU A 127 -8.25 9.71 22.00
C LEU A 127 -8.25 10.35 20.62
N GLN A 128 -7.61 11.48 20.46
CA GLN A 128 -7.49 12.20 19.20
C GLN A 128 -6.60 11.43 18.19
N ILE A 129 -5.45 10.91 18.67
CA ILE A 129 -4.57 10.07 17.85
C ILE A 129 -5.28 8.79 17.41
N ARG A 130 -6.04 8.16 18.31
CA ARG A 130 -6.81 6.97 18.00
C ARG A 130 -7.87 7.23 16.94
N GLU A 131 -8.63 8.32 17.05
CA GLU A 131 -9.67 8.66 16.08
C GLU A 131 -9.11 8.93 14.67
N TRP A 132 -7.94 9.56 14.62
CA TRP A 132 -7.38 10.04 13.37
C TRP A 132 -6.47 9.02 12.66
N TYR A 133 -5.72 8.18 13.39
CA TYR A 133 -4.61 7.41 12.83
C TYR A 133 -4.63 5.91 13.17
N ASP A 134 -5.61 5.45 13.95
CA ASP A 134 -5.87 4.03 14.21
C ASP A 134 -6.74 3.42 13.10
N GLY A 135 -7.09 2.15 13.27
CA GLY A 135 -8.15 1.47 12.51
C GLY A 135 -7.67 0.57 11.40
N TYR A 136 -6.38 0.45 11.17
CA TYR A 136 -5.85 -0.60 10.31
C TYR A 136 -5.84 -1.93 11.04
N ARG A 137 -6.31 -2.99 10.37
CA ARG A 137 -6.28 -4.34 10.91
C ARG A 137 -5.45 -5.25 10.01
N PHE A 138 -4.29 -5.64 10.52
CA PHE A 138 -3.43 -6.63 9.90
C PHE A 138 -3.61 -7.96 10.63
N GLY A 139 -3.87 -9.06 9.90
CA GLY A 139 -4.17 -10.33 10.52
C GLY A 139 -5.26 -10.21 11.59
N ASN A 140 -4.86 -10.33 12.86
CA ASN A 140 -5.72 -10.19 14.03
C ASN A 140 -5.40 -8.94 14.88
N THR A 141 -4.41 -8.13 14.48
CA THR A 141 -3.90 -7.00 15.26
C THR A 141 -4.36 -5.67 14.68
N ASP A 142 -4.88 -4.81 15.53
CA ASP A 142 -5.19 -3.42 15.16
C ASP A 142 -3.94 -2.57 15.33
N ILE A 143 -3.60 -1.79 14.31
CA ILE A 143 -2.39 -0.99 14.25
C ILE A 143 -2.66 0.42 13.77
N TYR A 144 -1.78 1.32 14.18
CA TYR A 144 -1.72 2.72 13.76
C TYR A 144 -0.69 2.89 12.66
N CYS A 145 -0.90 3.86 11.76
CA CYS A 145 0.12 4.29 10.82
C CYS A 145 1.26 5.00 11.56
N PRO A 146 2.50 4.47 11.55
CA PRO A 146 3.61 5.04 12.32
C PRO A 146 3.97 6.47 11.90
N TRP A 147 3.91 6.74 10.59
CA TRP A 147 4.22 8.06 10.04
C TRP A 147 3.32 9.14 10.64
N ASP A 148 2.01 8.90 10.67
CA ASP A 148 1.01 9.88 11.10
C ASP A 148 1.11 10.13 12.60
N VAL A 149 1.25 9.06 13.40
CA VAL A 149 1.45 9.15 14.85
C VAL A 149 2.70 9.97 15.16
N ILE A 150 3.84 9.67 14.54
CA ILE A 150 5.10 10.39 14.78
C ILE A 150 5.00 11.86 14.34
N ARG A 151 4.38 12.12 13.18
CA ARG A 151 4.21 13.49 12.66
C ARG A 151 3.34 14.32 13.61
N TYR A 152 2.23 13.77 14.08
CA TYR A 152 1.36 14.50 14.99
C TYR A 152 1.99 14.69 16.37
N CYS A 153 2.64 13.69 16.93
CA CYS A 153 3.41 13.84 18.18
C CYS A 153 4.48 14.94 18.05
N LYS A 154 5.16 15.03 16.91
CA LYS A 154 6.12 16.09 16.64
C LYS A 154 5.47 17.48 16.58
N SER A 155 4.30 17.59 15.99
CA SER A 155 3.52 18.84 15.95
C SER A 155 3.13 19.27 17.37
N LEU A 156 2.62 18.35 18.19
CA LEU A 156 2.25 18.59 19.59
C LEU A 156 3.44 18.99 20.48
N CYS A 157 4.63 18.44 20.23
CA CYS A 157 5.84 18.88 20.94
C CYS A 157 6.24 20.32 20.61
N ALA A 158 5.91 20.81 19.42
CA ALA A 158 6.19 22.17 19.00
C ALA A 158 5.06 23.15 19.41
N ASP A 159 3.82 22.70 19.34
CA ASP A 159 2.62 23.46 19.69
C ASP A 159 1.63 22.50 20.39
N PRO A 160 1.43 22.64 21.73
CA PRO A 160 0.51 21.79 22.48
C PRO A 160 -0.96 21.85 22.03
N ASP A 161 -1.36 22.92 21.33
CA ASP A 161 -2.70 23.10 20.80
C ASP A 161 -2.83 22.68 19.33
N ALA A 162 -1.79 22.03 18.74
CA ALA A 162 -1.80 21.56 17.37
C ALA A 162 -2.97 20.59 17.13
N LEU A 163 -3.66 20.79 16.00
CA LEU A 163 -4.72 19.88 15.55
C LEU A 163 -4.14 18.78 14.67
N PRO A 164 -4.78 17.59 14.64
CA PRO A 164 -4.39 16.52 13.71
C PRO A 164 -4.64 16.95 12.27
N GLU A 165 -3.80 16.47 11.37
CA GLU A 165 -3.80 16.80 9.95
C GLU A 165 -3.74 15.53 9.09
N ASP A 166 -4.07 15.68 7.80
CA ASP A 166 -3.94 14.60 6.80
C ASP A 166 -2.47 14.49 6.34
N PHE A 167 -1.63 13.74 7.05
CA PHE A 167 -0.20 13.61 6.74
C PHE A 167 0.06 12.66 5.58
N TRP A 168 -0.72 11.60 5.46
CA TRP A 168 -0.54 10.58 4.43
C TRP A 168 -1.03 11.04 3.05
N SER A 169 -2.06 11.87 2.99
CA SER A 169 -2.64 12.38 1.73
C SER A 169 -1.63 13.14 0.86
N ASN A 170 -0.55 13.66 1.46
CA ASN A 170 0.51 14.40 0.77
C ASN A 170 1.70 13.50 0.37
N SER A 171 1.77 12.26 0.84
CA SER A 171 2.91 11.37 0.62
C SER A 171 2.72 10.37 -0.51
N SER A 172 1.48 10.00 -0.84
CA SER A 172 1.16 9.03 -1.89
C SER A 172 0.44 9.67 -3.07
N GLY A 173 0.75 9.21 -4.28
CA GLY A 173 0.00 9.58 -5.48
C GLY A 173 -1.42 9.03 -5.40
N ASN A 174 -2.41 9.90 -5.17
CA ASN A 174 -3.83 9.54 -5.11
C ASN A 174 -4.42 9.09 -6.47
N GLU A 175 -3.56 8.71 -7.42
CA GLU A 175 -3.94 8.29 -8.78
C GLU A 175 -4.85 7.08 -8.75
N ILE A 176 -4.62 6.14 -7.83
CA ILE A 176 -5.41 4.92 -7.72
C ILE A 176 -6.86 5.22 -7.32
N VAL A 177 -7.08 6.14 -6.37
CA VAL A 177 -8.44 6.56 -5.96
C VAL A 177 -9.14 7.27 -7.12
N ARG A 178 -8.43 8.10 -7.87
CA ARG A 178 -8.96 8.76 -9.06
C ARG A 178 -9.40 7.74 -10.10
N ARG A 179 -8.54 6.79 -10.46
CA ARG A 179 -8.85 5.70 -11.42
C ARG A 179 -10.05 4.87 -10.98
N PHE A 180 -10.18 4.61 -9.67
CA PHE A 180 -11.31 3.93 -9.10
C PHE A 180 -12.61 4.75 -9.26
N ILE A 181 -12.59 6.03 -8.93
CA ILE A 181 -13.76 6.91 -9.03
C ILE A 181 -14.20 7.07 -10.49
N ASP A 182 -13.27 7.21 -11.44
CA ASP A 182 -13.56 7.36 -12.86
C ASP A 182 -14.27 6.12 -13.46
N LYS A 183 -14.05 4.93 -12.88
CA LYS A 183 -14.69 3.66 -13.29
C LYS A 183 -15.95 3.31 -12.49
N ALA A 184 -16.26 4.08 -11.44
CA ALA A 184 -17.35 3.77 -10.52
C ALA A 184 -18.73 3.89 -11.21
N ASP A 185 -19.48 2.81 -11.21
CA ASP A 185 -20.90 2.79 -11.55
C ASP A 185 -21.78 3.28 -10.38
N ILE A 186 -23.09 3.25 -10.57
CA ILE A 186 -24.06 3.69 -9.54
C ILE A 186 -23.96 2.81 -8.28
N GLN A 187 -23.76 1.51 -8.43
CA GLN A 187 -23.63 0.60 -7.30
C GLN A 187 -22.37 0.90 -6.50
N THR A 188 -21.25 1.06 -7.19
CA THR A 188 -19.95 1.42 -6.57
C THR A 188 -20.03 2.76 -5.83
N LYS A 189 -20.73 3.75 -6.38
CA LYS A 189 -20.98 5.05 -5.72
C LYS A 189 -21.73 4.88 -4.40
N ASN A 190 -22.83 4.11 -4.40
CA ASN A 190 -23.59 3.83 -3.18
C ASN A 190 -22.72 3.12 -2.14
N GLU A 191 -21.84 2.20 -2.55
CA GLU A 191 -20.91 1.51 -1.65
C GLU A 191 -19.88 2.48 -1.05
N ILE A 192 -19.38 3.42 -1.83
CA ILE A 192 -18.48 4.48 -1.34
C ILE A 192 -19.21 5.39 -0.33
N GLU A 193 -20.44 5.80 -0.61
CA GLU A 193 -21.23 6.61 0.33
C GLU A 193 -21.45 5.88 1.65
N ARG A 194 -21.74 4.59 1.62
CA ARG A 194 -21.85 3.73 2.83
C ARG A 194 -20.53 3.69 3.59
N LEU A 195 -19.39 3.52 2.92
CA LEU A 195 -18.06 3.56 3.55
C LEU A 195 -17.79 4.91 4.24
N ILE A 196 -18.13 6.03 3.58
CA ILE A 196 -17.95 7.38 4.15
C ILE A 196 -18.86 7.57 5.38
N SER A 197 -20.08 7.00 5.37
CA SER A 197 -20.98 7.03 6.54
C SER A 197 -20.52 6.15 7.70
N GLY A 198 -19.47 5.36 7.52
CA GLY A 198 -18.89 4.48 8.53
C GLY A 198 -19.42 3.05 8.50
N GLU A 199 -20.16 2.69 7.46
CA GLU A 199 -20.62 1.32 7.25
C GLU A 199 -19.51 0.46 6.61
N CYS A 200 -19.66 -0.87 6.76
CA CYS A 200 -18.81 -1.83 6.03
C CYS A 200 -19.48 -2.26 4.72
N ILE A 201 -18.65 -2.63 3.76
CA ILE A 201 -19.08 -3.31 2.53
C ILE A 201 -18.45 -4.70 2.45
N GLU A 202 -19.12 -5.62 1.78
CA GLU A 202 -18.65 -7.00 1.62
C GLU A 202 -17.99 -7.17 0.25
N LYS A 203 -16.69 -7.53 0.21
CA LYS A 203 -15.91 -7.71 -1.02
C LYS A 203 -15.05 -8.96 -0.98
N GLU A 204 -14.85 -9.54 -2.15
CA GLU A 204 -13.81 -10.53 -2.38
C GLU A 204 -12.49 -9.80 -2.64
N ILE A 205 -11.41 -10.22 -1.98
CA ILE A 205 -10.09 -9.62 -2.14
C ILE A 205 -9.19 -10.58 -2.91
N VAL A 206 -8.68 -10.08 -4.02
CA VAL A 206 -7.68 -10.74 -4.84
C VAL A 206 -6.32 -10.17 -4.45
N GLU A 207 -5.52 -10.98 -3.74
CA GLU A 207 -4.19 -10.55 -3.27
C GLU A 207 -3.15 -10.50 -4.41
N GLU A 208 -3.34 -11.32 -5.44
CA GLU A 208 -2.41 -11.47 -6.56
C GLU A 208 -2.98 -10.81 -7.81
N LEU A 209 -2.61 -9.56 -8.03
CA LEU A 209 -3.00 -8.80 -9.21
C LEU A 209 -1.75 -8.34 -9.97
N THR A 210 -1.76 -8.49 -11.29
CA THR A 210 -0.78 -7.89 -12.17
C THR A 210 -1.15 -6.44 -12.49
N TYR A 211 -0.19 -5.60 -12.87
CA TYR A 211 -0.50 -4.23 -13.31
C TYR A 211 -1.49 -4.20 -14.46
N ASN A 212 -1.41 -5.17 -15.38
CA ASN A 212 -2.36 -5.33 -16.50
C ASN A 212 -3.77 -5.74 -16.06
N GLU A 213 -3.94 -6.25 -14.83
CA GLU A 213 -5.24 -6.67 -14.28
C GLU A 213 -5.90 -5.61 -13.41
N LEU A 214 -5.14 -4.65 -12.89
CA LEU A 214 -5.65 -3.62 -11.95
C LEU A 214 -6.90 -2.93 -12.50
N ASP A 215 -6.90 -2.59 -13.78
CA ASP A 215 -7.95 -1.83 -14.43
C ASP A 215 -9.01 -2.67 -15.16
N LYS A 216 -8.94 -4.01 -15.09
CA LYS A 216 -9.86 -4.88 -15.82
C LYS A 216 -11.25 -4.94 -15.21
N SER A 217 -11.36 -4.80 -13.89
CA SER A 217 -12.65 -4.82 -13.19
C SER A 217 -12.65 -3.86 -12.00
N ILE A 218 -13.86 -3.51 -11.56
CA ILE A 218 -14.04 -2.69 -10.35
C ILE A 218 -13.68 -3.49 -9.08
N GLU A 219 -13.84 -4.82 -9.10
CA GLU A 219 -13.47 -5.72 -8.01
C GLU A 219 -11.96 -5.72 -7.77
N ASN A 220 -11.16 -5.69 -8.84
CA ASN A 220 -9.71 -5.57 -8.74
C ASN A 220 -9.31 -4.24 -8.10
N LEU A 221 -10.00 -3.15 -8.44
CA LEU A 221 -9.74 -1.85 -7.82
C LEU A 221 -10.09 -1.81 -6.33
N TRP A 222 -11.15 -2.52 -5.89
CA TRP A 222 -11.43 -2.70 -4.46
C TRP A 222 -10.28 -3.42 -3.74
N SER A 223 -9.73 -4.46 -4.37
CA SER A 223 -8.57 -5.19 -3.83
C SER A 223 -7.33 -4.28 -3.71
N VAL A 224 -7.10 -3.42 -4.70
CA VAL A 224 -5.98 -2.47 -4.66
C VAL A 224 -6.19 -1.41 -3.57
N LEU A 225 -7.39 -0.85 -3.42
CA LEU A 225 -7.70 0.10 -2.34
C LEU A 225 -7.46 -0.52 -0.95
N PHE A 226 -7.73 -1.82 -0.81
CA PHE A 226 -7.45 -2.55 0.41
C PHE A 226 -5.93 -2.74 0.63
N THR A 227 -5.21 -3.26 -0.37
CA THR A 227 -3.77 -3.56 -0.22
C THR A 227 -2.91 -2.32 -0.10
N THR A 228 -3.37 -1.18 -0.63
CA THR A 228 -2.67 0.11 -0.54
C THR A 228 -3.08 0.97 0.66
N GLY A 229 -3.93 0.44 1.57
CA GLY A 229 -4.26 1.10 2.84
C GLY A 229 -5.39 2.14 2.79
N TYR A 230 -6.11 2.27 1.67
CA TYR A 230 -7.33 3.11 1.65
C TYR A 230 -8.52 2.46 2.34
N LEU A 231 -8.51 1.13 2.41
CA LEU A 231 -9.49 0.34 3.15
C LEU A 231 -8.80 -0.60 4.12
N THR A 232 -9.52 -1.02 5.14
CA THR A 232 -9.10 -2.03 6.09
C THR A 232 -10.16 -3.11 6.23
N GLN A 233 -9.79 -4.28 6.77
CA GLN A 233 -10.72 -5.38 7.00
C GLN A 233 -11.28 -5.35 8.44
N GLN A 234 -12.54 -5.73 8.60
CA GLN A 234 -13.24 -5.89 9.89
C GLN A 234 -13.61 -7.36 10.17
N GLY A 235 -13.01 -8.29 9.43
CA GLY A 235 -13.25 -9.71 9.52
C GLY A 235 -13.79 -10.31 8.22
N ARG A 236 -14.09 -11.61 8.28
CA ARG A 236 -14.63 -12.38 7.14
C ARG A 236 -16.09 -12.77 7.36
N THR A 237 -16.87 -12.76 6.29
CA THR A 237 -18.21 -13.30 6.27
C THR A 237 -18.19 -14.83 6.19
N GLN A 238 -19.34 -15.46 6.42
CA GLN A 238 -19.48 -16.92 6.26
C GLN A 238 -19.19 -17.42 4.83
N ASN A 239 -19.34 -16.54 3.84
CA ASN A 239 -19.05 -16.81 2.43
C ASN A 239 -17.58 -16.58 2.05
N GLY A 240 -16.71 -16.27 3.02
CA GLY A 240 -15.27 -16.08 2.81
C GLY A 240 -14.89 -14.69 2.31
N LYS A 241 -15.83 -13.78 2.07
CA LYS A 241 -15.55 -12.39 1.68
C LYS A 241 -15.12 -11.56 2.89
N TYR A 242 -14.42 -10.46 2.64
CA TYR A 242 -14.02 -9.52 3.67
C TYR A 242 -15.05 -8.41 3.86
N LEU A 243 -15.26 -8.03 5.11
CA LEU A 243 -15.95 -6.80 5.47
C LEU A 243 -14.91 -5.67 5.44
N LEU A 244 -15.05 -4.76 4.50
CA LEU A 244 -14.13 -3.63 4.33
C LEU A 244 -14.75 -2.35 4.90
N SER A 245 -13.91 -1.52 5.52
CA SER A 245 -14.27 -0.19 6.03
C SER A 245 -13.15 0.81 5.72
N ILE A 246 -13.46 2.09 5.83
CA ILE A 246 -12.43 3.15 5.89
C ILE A 246 -11.77 3.07 7.27
N PRO A 247 -10.43 3.02 7.37
CA PRO A 247 -9.75 2.79 8.64
C PRO A 247 -9.96 3.92 9.65
N ASN A 248 -9.85 5.17 9.25
CA ASN A 248 -9.75 6.30 10.17
C ASN A 248 -10.27 7.63 9.57
N THR A 249 -10.19 8.69 10.36
CA THR A 249 -10.65 10.02 9.97
C THR A 249 -9.82 10.62 8.84
N GLU A 250 -8.50 10.43 8.83
CA GLU A 250 -7.63 10.93 7.75
C GLU A 250 -8.04 10.37 6.39
N ILE A 251 -8.18 9.06 6.27
CA ILE A 251 -8.58 8.40 5.02
C ILE A 251 -10.01 8.76 4.63
N ARG A 252 -10.91 8.92 5.61
CA ARG A 252 -12.29 9.39 5.35
C ARG A 252 -12.31 10.78 4.75
N ASN A 253 -11.49 11.69 5.25
CA ASN A 253 -11.36 13.05 4.73
C ASN A 253 -10.85 13.02 3.28
N LEU A 254 -9.85 12.18 3.00
CA LEU A 254 -9.31 11.98 1.65
C LEU A 254 -10.38 11.51 0.66
N PHE A 255 -11.14 10.46 1.01
CA PHE A 255 -12.24 9.98 0.18
C PHE A 255 -13.29 11.06 -0.03
N THR A 256 -13.73 11.73 1.03
CA THR A 256 -14.74 12.80 0.96
C THR A 256 -14.30 13.95 0.06
N LYS A 257 -13.04 14.36 0.15
CA LYS A 257 -12.46 15.42 -0.68
C LYS A 257 -12.44 15.01 -2.16
N LYS A 258 -11.97 13.80 -2.46
CA LYS A 258 -11.88 13.28 -3.83
C LYS A 258 -13.25 13.12 -4.48
N ILE A 259 -14.23 12.64 -3.73
CA ILE A 259 -15.61 12.52 -4.24
C ILE A 259 -16.23 13.89 -4.51
N LYS A 260 -16.01 14.88 -3.65
CA LYS A 260 -16.47 16.27 -3.89
C LYS A 260 -15.83 16.87 -5.14
N GLU A 261 -14.53 16.68 -5.33
CA GLU A 261 -13.82 17.12 -6.54
C GLU A 261 -14.45 16.48 -7.80
N TRP A 262 -14.71 15.19 -7.75
CA TRP A 262 -15.32 14.45 -8.85
C TRP A 262 -16.77 14.89 -9.16
N LEU A 263 -17.62 15.06 -8.15
CA LEU A 263 -18.99 15.56 -8.33
C LEU A 263 -19.01 16.95 -8.95
N SER A 264 -18.06 17.81 -8.57
CA SER A 264 -17.96 19.17 -9.16
C SER A 264 -17.58 19.12 -10.65
N LEU A 265 -16.76 18.15 -11.07
CA LEU A 265 -16.38 17.96 -12.47
C LEU A 265 -17.56 17.48 -13.34
N ILE A 266 -18.43 16.62 -12.79
CA ILE A 266 -19.63 16.14 -13.50
C ILE A 266 -20.62 17.28 -13.74
N HIS A 267 -20.84 18.16 -12.79
CA HIS A 267 -21.72 19.34 -12.97
C HIS A 267 -21.22 20.34 -14.03
N ILE A 268 -19.91 20.35 -14.29
CA ILE A 268 -19.32 21.19 -15.35
C ILE A 268 -19.48 20.54 -16.74
N SER A 269 -19.60 19.22 -16.81
CA SER A 269 -19.67 18.47 -18.07
C SER A 269 -21.10 18.16 -18.56
N GLU A 270 -22.16 18.41 -17.77
CA GLU A 270 -23.52 18.32 -18.28
C GLU A 270 -23.82 19.54 -19.18
N PRO A 271 -24.03 19.35 -20.52
CA PRO A 271 -24.46 20.44 -21.37
C PRO A 271 -25.86 20.90 -20.91
N THR A 272 -25.98 22.13 -20.50
CA THR A 272 -27.27 22.81 -20.28
C THR A 272 -28.16 22.56 -21.47
N ARG A 273 -29.17 21.68 -21.34
CA ARG A 273 -30.21 21.54 -22.37
C ARG A 273 -30.85 22.89 -22.57
N PRO A 274 -30.85 23.45 -23.80
CA PRO A 274 -31.55 24.70 -24.06
C PRO A 274 -33.04 24.48 -23.76
N ARG A 275 -33.60 25.30 -22.85
CA ARG A 275 -35.04 25.39 -22.66
C ARG A 275 -35.66 25.77 -24.01
N LEU A 276 -36.37 24.87 -24.62
CA LEU A 276 -37.29 25.21 -25.71
C LEU A 276 -38.35 26.14 -25.11
N ILE A 277 -38.27 27.45 -25.47
CA ILE A 277 -39.34 28.43 -25.22
C ILE A 277 -40.35 28.16 -26.31
N SER A 278 -41.51 27.68 -25.91
CA SER A 278 -42.73 27.62 -26.74
C SER A 278 -43.46 28.95 -26.63
#